data_cce13ad6f7382c3c4d0c4b2edd4f5477
#
_entry.id   cce13ad6f7382c3c4d0c4b2edd4f5477
#
_cell.length_a   1.000
_cell.length_b   1.000
_cell.length_c   1.000
_cell.angle_alpha   90.00
_cell.angle_beta   90.00
_cell.angle_gamma   90.00
#
_symmetry.space_group_name_H-M   'P 1'
#
loop_
_entity.id
_entity.type
_entity.pdbx_description
1 polymer ?
#
loop_
_entity_poly.entity_id
_entity_poly.type
_entity_poly.pdbx_seq_one_letter_code
_entity_poly.pdbx_strand_id
1 'polypeptide(L)'
;MNKLWRSRKVLWLAVLLAFAMIVTACGDSDEGGDETTAAPTTEAPDETTTEAPTTEAPETTTTTTEPEVGKQYGGEVVVADDQEPPTLNQYVPGGDNFIVSIVGQSYWAGAYEIDGFTLELIPELVTELPTVGNGGVVINDDGTMTVNYQIRDEAVWSDGTPVSGDDFQFTLDTILDPDLPVDKTTYEDIISTEVGPKTFSYVLAQPTALYELIFGSVIPKHDVEGSDFTTDWNETMWVSAGPFVFDTWQKGEFIRVVRNENYWKVDAETGQQLPYLDSVVFRFIPETESIITAFKGREVDVIQPPPATETIEALQALESEGAIVEVLSGPVWEHLNFQFGPGRLDRNENSPNENLNYRKGVAHTINKDLIVDEILAGQVEPLTSFLEPVTPAISTGAWSQYDYNPEGAMEYFETAKEELGVDELFTVFSTTSNNDARVKLSELFVNMFEEVGVTYENQLEDSQLFFGETLDNGLWDLGEWAWVGSPGFSGAISLYDLFDPEAPPPDGGNYYRWGTEDSVTIDENTARFAEIRDLLNESVDPDVLIPLMQEGEQILADQVVIIPLYARLVTAAVWGDEVGGFKHNPTQAGHTWNMEDWYRVDL
;
A
#
# COMPACT_ATOMS: atom_id res chain seq x y z
N MET A 1 -13.32 40.55 11.94
CA MET A 1 -12.96 40.56 13.34
C MET A 1 -13.93 39.68 14.11
N ASN A 2 -13.96 38.43 13.88
CA ASN A 2 -14.36 37.40 14.82
C ASN A 2 -13.99 36.06 14.21
N LYS A 3 -13.08 35.39 14.88
CA LYS A 3 -12.59 34.05 14.60
C LYS A 3 -13.78 33.08 14.52
N LEU A 4 -13.99 32.50 13.36
CA LEU A 4 -14.68 31.24 13.19
C LEU A 4 -13.65 30.22 12.73
N TRP A 5 -12.76 29.88 13.65
CA TRP A 5 -11.94 28.69 13.59
C TRP A 5 -12.77 27.55 14.16
N ARG A 6 -13.32 26.74 13.30
CA ARG A 6 -13.86 25.44 13.69
C ARG A 6 -12.77 24.39 13.54
N SER A 7 -12.38 23.90 14.64
CA SER A 7 -11.56 22.72 14.86
C SER A 7 -11.91 21.59 13.84
N ARG A 8 -11.01 21.29 12.94
CA ARG A 8 -10.95 19.99 12.27
C ARG A 8 -10.57 18.97 13.36
N LYS A 9 -11.55 18.44 14.04
CA LYS A 9 -11.38 17.36 14.98
C LYS A 9 -11.77 16.07 14.32
N VAL A 10 -10.83 15.14 14.39
CA VAL A 10 -11.05 13.69 14.25
C VAL A 10 -11.21 13.20 12.82
N LEU A 11 -10.19 12.57 12.29
CA LEU A 11 -10.37 11.36 11.46
C LEU A 11 -9.11 10.53 11.20
N TRP A 12 -8.20 10.43 12.14
CA TRP A 12 -7.03 9.54 11.96
C TRP A 12 -7.13 8.21 12.74
N LEU A 13 -8.21 8.01 13.52
CA LEU A 13 -8.34 6.82 14.37
C LEU A 13 -8.93 5.58 13.67
N ALA A 14 -9.53 5.71 12.50
CA ALA A 14 -10.21 4.59 11.86
C ALA A 14 -9.29 3.72 10.97
N VAL A 15 -8.21 4.27 10.42
CA VAL A 15 -7.30 3.51 9.54
C VAL A 15 -6.26 2.69 10.33
N LEU A 16 -6.00 3.02 11.59
CA LEU A 16 -5.01 2.33 12.42
C LEU A 16 -5.52 1.04 13.11
N LEU A 17 -6.81 0.79 13.15
CA LEU A 17 -7.39 -0.34 13.88
C LEU A 17 -7.67 -1.60 13.04
N ALA A 18 -7.68 -1.51 11.72
CA ALA A 18 -8.05 -2.65 10.86
C ALA A 18 -6.91 -3.65 10.58
N PHE A 19 -5.64 -3.30 10.82
CA PHE A 19 -4.50 -4.16 10.47
C PHE A 19 -3.77 -4.83 11.66
N ALA A 20 -4.24 -4.65 12.90
CA ALA A 20 -3.59 -5.23 14.09
C ALA A 20 -4.07 -6.63 14.46
N MET A 21 -4.96 -7.28 13.70
CA MET A 21 -5.59 -8.54 14.09
C MET A 21 -5.30 -9.75 13.19
N ILE A 22 -4.16 -9.80 12.54
CA ILE A 22 -3.73 -11.05 11.88
C ILE A 22 -2.32 -11.37 12.34
N VAL A 23 -2.17 -12.04 13.44
CA VAL A 23 -1.28 -13.16 13.78
C VAL A 23 -1.51 -13.55 15.23
N THR A 24 -2.37 -14.50 15.48
CA THR A 24 -2.33 -15.30 16.69
C THR A 24 -2.87 -16.69 16.38
N ALA A 25 -1.97 -17.60 16.12
CA ALA A 25 -2.06 -19.02 16.54
C ALA A 25 -0.87 -19.77 15.97
N CYS A 26 0.04 -20.19 16.86
CA CYS A 26 0.31 -21.60 16.99
C CYS A 26 1.38 -21.78 18.06
N GLY A 27 0.99 -22.54 19.07
CA GLY A 27 1.82 -23.00 20.15
C GLY A 27 2.59 -24.25 19.79
N ASP A 28 3.71 -24.30 20.41
CA ASP A 28 4.33 -25.36 21.22
C ASP A 28 4.31 -26.80 20.73
N SER A 29 5.50 -27.36 20.53
CA SER A 29 5.95 -28.57 21.23
C SER A 29 7.38 -29.00 20.85
N ASP A 30 8.11 -29.16 21.88
CA ASP A 30 9.39 -29.71 22.26
C ASP A 30 10.03 -30.89 21.50
N GLU A 31 11.35 -30.89 21.72
CA GLU A 31 12.36 -31.97 21.90
C GLU A 31 13.00 -32.58 20.63
N GLY A 32 14.26 -32.28 20.44
CA GLY A 32 15.40 -32.98 21.06
C GLY A 32 16.13 -33.91 20.12
N GLY A 33 17.43 -33.72 19.89
CA GLY A 33 18.29 -34.81 19.42
C GLY A 33 19.57 -34.41 18.64
N ASP A 34 20.64 -34.39 19.39
CA ASP A 34 22.07 -34.36 19.01
C ASP A 34 22.45 -35.25 17.81
N GLU A 35 23.42 -34.85 17.03
CA GLU A 35 24.78 -35.37 16.87
C GLU A 35 25.51 -34.94 15.57
N THR A 36 26.55 -34.18 15.80
CA THR A 36 27.93 -34.22 15.23
C THR A 36 28.23 -34.89 13.86
N THR A 37 29.00 -34.19 13.11
CA THR A 37 30.33 -34.43 12.59
C THR A 37 30.56 -34.20 11.09
N ALA A 38 31.50 -33.39 10.84
CA ALA A 38 32.73 -33.46 10.03
C ALA A 38 32.72 -32.81 8.63
N ALA A 39 33.57 -31.79 8.55
CA ALA A 39 34.08 -31.24 7.30
C ALA A 39 35.05 -32.22 6.60
N PRO A 40 35.27 -32.05 5.33
CA PRO A 40 36.61 -32.02 4.80
C PRO A 40 36.92 -30.95 3.74
N THR A 41 38.02 -30.29 4.01
CA THR A 41 39.20 -30.01 3.17
C THR A 41 39.06 -29.54 1.73
N THR A 42 39.61 -28.38 1.58
CA THR A 42 40.16 -27.58 0.49
C THR A 42 40.95 -28.34 -0.57
N GLU A 43 40.79 -27.96 -1.83
CA GLU A 43 41.88 -27.88 -2.82
C GLU A 43 41.61 -26.73 -3.80
N ALA A 44 42.62 -25.89 -4.04
CA ALA A 44 42.59 -24.72 -4.89
C ALA A 44 43.05 -25.04 -6.32
N PRO A 45 42.68 -24.21 -7.31
CA PRO A 45 42.88 -24.47 -8.72
C PRO A 45 44.06 -23.72 -9.32
N ASP A 46 44.51 -24.27 -10.44
CA ASP A 46 45.57 -23.77 -11.32
C ASP A 46 45.04 -22.70 -12.31
N GLU A 47 45.94 -21.78 -12.64
CA GLU A 47 45.79 -20.69 -13.62
C GLU A 47 45.74 -21.21 -15.06
N THR A 48 44.90 -20.58 -15.93
CA THR A 48 45.22 -20.58 -17.38
C THR A 48 44.62 -19.37 -18.13
N THR A 49 45.54 -18.53 -18.57
CA THR A 49 45.64 -17.75 -19.85
C THR A 49 44.41 -17.28 -20.60
N THR A 50 44.40 -15.96 -20.79
CA THR A 50 43.60 -15.11 -21.65
C THR A 50 43.84 -15.34 -23.16
N GLU A 51 42.79 -15.53 -23.94
CA GLU A 51 42.77 -15.22 -25.37
C GLU A 51 41.56 -14.36 -25.72
N ALA A 52 41.74 -13.35 -26.60
CA ALA A 52 40.79 -12.36 -27.01
C ALA A 52 39.70 -12.90 -27.94
N PRO A 53 38.47 -12.39 -27.90
CA PRO A 53 37.40 -12.89 -28.74
C PRO A 53 37.39 -12.28 -30.13
N THR A 54 37.30 -13.17 -31.14
CA THR A 54 36.98 -12.89 -32.53
C THR A 54 35.45 -12.63 -32.67
N THR A 55 35.11 -11.51 -33.26
CA THR A 55 33.71 -11.10 -33.57
C THR A 55 33.17 -11.98 -34.67
N GLU A 56 32.20 -12.83 -34.39
CA GLU A 56 31.33 -13.45 -35.40
C GLU A 56 29.97 -12.71 -35.43
N ALA A 57 29.42 -12.53 -36.65
CA ALA A 57 28.16 -11.85 -36.90
C ALA A 57 26.96 -12.62 -36.31
N PRO A 58 25.86 -11.96 -35.96
CA PRO A 58 24.73 -12.62 -35.33
C PRO A 58 24.00 -13.53 -36.29
N GLU A 59 23.94 -14.81 -35.96
CA GLU A 59 23.01 -15.75 -36.58
C GLU A 59 21.57 -15.33 -36.23
N THR A 60 20.75 -15.15 -37.26
CA THR A 60 19.32 -14.92 -37.15
C THR A 60 18.67 -16.18 -36.56
N THR A 61 18.47 -16.21 -35.27
CA THR A 61 17.66 -17.24 -34.60
C THR A 61 16.20 -16.99 -35.01
N THR A 62 15.69 -17.82 -35.90
CA THR A 62 14.26 -17.89 -36.18
C THR A 62 13.58 -18.46 -34.92
N THR A 63 13.05 -17.58 -34.09
CA THR A 63 12.16 -17.97 -32.98
C THR A 63 10.92 -18.59 -33.64
N THR A 64 10.77 -19.89 -33.53
CA THR A 64 9.50 -20.57 -33.84
C THR A 64 8.51 -20.10 -32.76
N THR A 65 7.66 -19.16 -33.14
CA THR A 65 6.50 -18.80 -32.30
C THR A 65 5.65 -20.08 -32.22
N GLU A 66 5.51 -20.65 -31.03
CA GLU A 66 4.40 -21.56 -30.71
C GLU A 66 3.11 -20.84 -31.12
N PRO A 67 2.12 -21.55 -31.68
CA PRO A 67 0.85 -20.92 -31.98
C PRO A 67 0.28 -20.34 -30.69
N GLU A 68 0.06 -19.02 -30.65
CA GLU A 68 -0.71 -18.39 -29.58
C GLU A 68 -2.04 -19.13 -29.51
N VAL A 69 -2.28 -19.82 -28.39
CA VAL A 69 -3.60 -20.33 -28.06
C VAL A 69 -4.45 -19.09 -27.85
N GLY A 70 -5.32 -18.79 -28.81
CA GLY A 70 -6.17 -17.60 -28.74
C GLY A 70 -7.05 -17.67 -27.48
N LYS A 71 -7.19 -16.56 -26.78
CA LYS A 71 -8.07 -16.43 -25.61
C LYS A 71 -9.48 -16.93 -25.98
N GLN A 72 -9.99 -17.92 -25.25
CA GLN A 72 -11.29 -18.56 -25.51
C GLN A 72 -12.27 -18.27 -24.37
N TYR A 73 -13.55 -18.19 -24.72
CA TYR A 73 -14.61 -18.09 -23.71
C TYR A 73 -14.87 -19.42 -23.05
N GLY A 74 -15.11 -19.38 -21.75
CA GLY A 74 -15.53 -20.54 -20.97
C GLY A 74 -14.68 -20.78 -19.73
N GLY A 75 -15.10 -21.76 -18.96
CA GLY A 75 -14.39 -22.24 -17.78
C GLY A 75 -14.65 -21.45 -16.51
N GLU A 76 -14.16 -22.01 -15.43
CA GLU A 76 -14.25 -21.47 -14.08
C GLU A 76 -12.85 -21.35 -13.49
N VAL A 77 -12.59 -20.29 -12.73
CA VAL A 77 -11.37 -20.11 -11.93
C VAL A 77 -11.74 -20.10 -10.46
N VAL A 78 -10.98 -20.82 -9.64
CA VAL A 78 -11.13 -20.90 -8.20
C VAL A 78 -10.03 -20.09 -7.53
N VAL A 79 -10.42 -19.01 -6.86
CA VAL A 79 -9.56 -18.17 -6.01
C VAL A 79 -9.70 -18.65 -4.58
N ALA A 80 -8.60 -18.83 -3.84
CA ALA A 80 -8.67 -19.18 -2.43
C ALA A 80 -8.03 -18.11 -1.55
N ASP A 81 -8.78 -17.72 -0.51
CA ASP A 81 -8.37 -16.76 0.52
C ASP A 81 -8.59 -17.35 1.92
N ASP A 82 -7.90 -16.81 2.93
CA ASP A 82 -7.96 -17.28 4.32
C ASP A 82 -9.18 -16.79 5.11
N GLN A 83 -9.92 -15.84 4.55
CA GLN A 83 -11.05 -15.19 5.21
C GLN A 83 -12.33 -15.26 4.39
N GLU A 84 -13.46 -15.36 5.06
CA GLU A 84 -14.79 -15.15 4.51
C GLU A 84 -15.20 -13.68 4.75
N PRO A 85 -15.74 -12.94 3.76
CA PRO A 85 -16.18 -11.59 3.99
C PRO A 85 -17.35 -11.53 4.99
N PRO A 86 -17.35 -10.60 5.95
CA PRO A 86 -18.46 -10.43 6.88
C PRO A 86 -19.73 -9.90 6.19
N THR A 87 -19.55 -9.16 5.10
CA THR A 87 -20.59 -8.53 4.28
C THR A 87 -20.09 -8.40 2.84
N LEU A 88 -21.00 -8.19 1.87
CA LEU A 88 -20.65 -7.79 0.50
C LEU A 88 -20.80 -6.27 0.28
N ASN A 89 -21.45 -5.56 1.21
CA ASN A 89 -21.62 -4.13 1.13
C ASN A 89 -20.42 -3.40 1.76
N GLN A 90 -19.61 -2.73 0.94
CA GLN A 90 -18.43 -1.99 1.39
C GLN A 90 -18.76 -0.76 2.27
N TYR A 91 -19.98 -0.31 2.30
CA TYR A 91 -20.43 0.90 3.00
C TYR A 91 -21.04 0.64 4.39
N VAL A 92 -20.92 -0.56 4.92
CA VAL A 92 -21.38 -0.92 6.27
C VAL A 92 -20.21 -1.41 7.13
N PRO A 93 -20.35 -1.48 8.46
CA PRO A 93 -19.29 -1.98 9.33
C PRO A 93 -18.78 -3.36 8.89
N GLY A 94 -17.46 -3.49 8.70
CA GLY A 94 -16.78 -4.66 8.17
C GLY A 94 -16.69 -4.68 6.63
N GLY A 95 -17.30 -3.73 5.94
CA GLY A 95 -17.19 -3.57 4.50
C GLY A 95 -15.82 -3.08 4.03
N ASP A 96 -15.03 -2.50 4.92
CA ASP A 96 -13.64 -2.09 4.74
C ASP A 96 -12.62 -3.23 4.83
N ASN A 97 -13.08 -4.46 5.11
CA ASN A 97 -12.20 -5.62 5.20
C ASN A 97 -11.62 -5.99 3.83
N PHE A 98 -10.33 -6.32 3.78
CA PHE A 98 -9.60 -6.64 2.55
C PHE A 98 -10.30 -7.69 1.68
N ILE A 99 -10.81 -8.77 2.28
CA ILE A 99 -11.53 -9.82 1.53
C ILE A 99 -12.80 -9.29 0.84
N VAL A 100 -13.45 -8.24 1.39
CA VAL A 100 -14.61 -7.61 0.75
C VAL A 100 -14.18 -6.88 -0.53
N SER A 101 -13.00 -6.26 -0.52
CA SER A 101 -12.40 -5.66 -1.72
C SER A 101 -12.06 -6.73 -2.77
N ILE A 102 -11.45 -7.85 -2.36
CA ILE A 102 -11.10 -8.96 -3.26
C ILE A 102 -12.34 -9.50 -3.99
N VAL A 103 -13.42 -9.77 -3.26
CA VAL A 103 -14.69 -10.19 -3.87
C VAL A 103 -15.33 -9.05 -4.66
N GLY A 104 -15.20 -7.83 -4.14
CA GLY A 104 -15.75 -6.59 -4.71
C GLY A 104 -15.26 -6.30 -6.13
N GLN A 105 -14.00 -6.60 -6.45
CA GLN A 105 -13.43 -6.44 -7.80
C GLN A 105 -14.27 -7.16 -8.87
N SER A 106 -15.05 -8.16 -8.49
CA SER A 106 -15.93 -8.88 -9.42
C SER A 106 -17.12 -8.05 -9.92
N TYR A 107 -17.61 -7.07 -9.13
CA TYR A 107 -18.87 -6.37 -9.44
C TYR A 107 -18.85 -4.86 -9.20
N TRP A 108 -17.88 -4.34 -8.45
CA TRP A 108 -17.73 -2.90 -8.29
C TRP A 108 -17.25 -2.28 -9.59
N ALA A 109 -17.62 -1.04 -9.81
CA ALA A 109 -17.04 -0.17 -10.80
C ALA A 109 -17.17 1.27 -10.34
N GLY A 110 -16.16 2.08 -10.62
CA GLY A 110 -16.08 3.45 -10.20
C GLY A 110 -15.63 4.42 -11.29
N ALA A 111 -15.32 5.63 -10.92
CA ALA A 111 -14.69 6.57 -11.83
C ALA A 111 -13.30 6.07 -12.26
N TYR A 112 -12.61 5.35 -11.37
CA TYR A 112 -11.25 4.87 -11.57
C TYR A 112 -11.03 3.48 -10.97
N GLU A 113 -9.98 2.85 -11.40
CA GLU A 113 -9.33 1.68 -10.77
C GLU A 113 -7.83 2.00 -10.55
N ILE A 114 -7.10 1.12 -9.85
CA ILE A 114 -5.67 1.30 -9.55
C ILE A 114 -4.88 0.28 -10.36
N ASP A 115 -3.97 0.74 -11.22
CA ASP A 115 -3.05 -0.13 -11.94
C ASP A 115 -2.03 -0.78 -11.00
N GLY A 116 -1.95 -2.12 -11.01
CA GLY A 116 -1.11 -2.90 -10.10
C GLY A 116 0.40 -2.75 -10.31
N PHE A 117 0.84 -2.22 -11.47
CA PHE A 117 2.26 -2.05 -11.78
C PHE A 117 2.75 -0.63 -11.53
N THR A 118 1.97 0.35 -11.99
CA THR A 118 2.35 1.76 -11.91
C THR A 118 1.88 2.40 -10.62
N LEU A 119 0.90 1.79 -9.92
CA LEU A 119 0.17 2.35 -8.79
C LEU A 119 -0.53 3.67 -9.15
N GLU A 120 -0.81 3.88 -10.43
CA GLU A 120 -1.53 5.05 -10.91
C GLU A 120 -3.03 4.76 -10.99
N LEU A 121 -3.83 5.81 -10.82
CA LEU A 121 -5.27 5.73 -11.07
C LEU A 121 -5.51 5.70 -12.59
N ILE A 122 -6.31 4.77 -13.05
CA ILE A 122 -6.72 4.63 -14.46
C ILE A 122 -8.23 4.78 -14.61
N PRO A 123 -8.73 5.39 -15.72
CA PRO A 123 -10.15 5.67 -15.87
C PRO A 123 -10.94 4.39 -16.14
N GLU A 124 -12.02 4.18 -15.36
CA GLU A 124 -12.91 3.04 -15.51
C GLU A 124 -14.27 3.45 -16.14
N LEU A 125 -15.29 3.86 -15.37
CA LEU A 125 -16.59 4.29 -15.89
C LEU A 125 -16.54 5.64 -16.63
N VAL A 126 -15.45 6.40 -16.46
CA VAL A 126 -15.25 7.69 -17.13
C VAL A 126 -14.30 7.55 -18.32
N THR A 127 -14.38 8.44 -19.29
CA THR A 127 -13.55 8.39 -20.50
C THR A 127 -12.09 8.75 -20.23
N GLU A 128 -11.86 9.62 -19.26
CA GLU A 128 -10.55 10.06 -18.78
C GLU A 128 -10.70 10.57 -17.34
N LEU A 129 -9.64 10.48 -16.55
CA LEU A 129 -9.63 11.08 -15.22
C LEU A 129 -9.54 12.59 -15.33
N PRO A 130 -10.34 13.34 -14.54
CA PRO A 130 -10.29 14.80 -14.58
C PRO A 130 -8.96 15.32 -14.01
N THR A 131 -8.33 16.22 -14.73
CA THR A 131 -7.12 16.93 -14.31
C THR A 131 -7.22 18.40 -14.69
N VAL A 132 -6.37 19.24 -14.11
CA VAL A 132 -6.23 20.63 -14.55
C VAL A 132 -5.77 20.69 -16.00
N GLY A 133 -4.86 19.79 -16.39
CA GLY A 133 -4.27 19.74 -17.73
C GLY A 133 -5.25 19.44 -18.85
N ASN A 134 -6.26 18.58 -18.62
CA ASN A 134 -7.31 18.28 -19.60
C ASN A 134 -8.57 19.14 -19.43
N GLY A 135 -8.61 20.05 -18.45
CA GLY A 135 -9.75 20.91 -18.14
C GLY A 135 -10.89 20.19 -17.41
N GLY A 136 -10.70 18.96 -16.99
CA GLY A 136 -11.63 18.21 -16.14
C GLY A 136 -11.69 18.77 -14.71
N VAL A 137 -10.59 19.38 -14.24
CA VAL A 137 -10.54 20.13 -12.98
C VAL A 137 -10.35 21.61 -13.28
N VAL A 138 -11.19 22.45 -12.68
CA VAL A 138 -11.16 23.91 -12.84
C VAL A 138 -11.13 24.58 -11.46
N ILE A 139 -10.08 25.34 -11.20
CA ILE A 139 -10.02 26.23 -10.04
C ILE A 139 -10.77 27.52 -10.41
N ASN A 140 -11.81 27.81 -9.68
CA ASN A 140 -12.70 28.94 -9.96
C ASN A 140 -12.15 30.25 -9.36
N ASP A 141 -12.54 31.40 -9.93
CA ASP A 141 -12.10 32.73 -9.47
C ASP A 141 -12.52 33.03 -8.01
N ASP A 142 -13.53 32.34 -7.48
CA ASP A 142 -14.00 32.49 -6.10
C ASP A 142 -13.31 31.56 -5.10
N GLY A 143 -12.33 30.78 -5.55
CA GLY A 143 -11.54 29.87 -4.73
C GLY A 143 -12.15 28.48 -4.56
N THR A 144 -13.28 28.20 -5.22
CA THR A 144 -13.84 26.84 -5.28
C THR A 144 -13.19 26.01 -6.38
N MET A 145 -13.42 24.70 -6.38
CA MET A 145 -12.91 23.80 -7.42
C MET A 145 -14.05 23.00 -8.05
N THR A 146 -14.13 23.02 -9.38
CA THR A 146 -15.08 22.20 -10.14
C THR A 146 -14.38 20.98 -10.72
N VAL A 147 -14.97 19.80 -10.55
CA VAL A 147 -14.54 18.55 -11.14
C VAL A 147 -15.62 18.03 -12.09
N ASN A 148 -15.22 17.64 -13.30
CA ASN A 148 -16.11 17.21 -14.36
C ASN A 148 -15.80 15.79 -14.79
N TYR A 149 -16.76 14.89 -14.70
CA TYR A 149 -16.69 13.53 -15.24
C TYR A 149 -17.47 13.43 -16.55
N GLN A 150 -16.85 12.81 -17.55
CA GLN A 150 -17.50 12.34 -18.76
C GLN A 150 -17.65 10.82 -18.67
N ILE A 151 -18.85 10.33 -18.42
CA ILE A 151 -19.16 8.90 -18.32
C ILE A 151 -19.12 8.27 -19.71
N ARG A 152 -18.54 7.09 -19.82
CA ARG A 152 -18.47 6.34 -21.09
C ARG A 152 -19.86 6.04 -21.63
N ASP A 153 -20.06 6.22 -22.93
CA ASP A 153 -21.35 5.93 -23.58
C ASP A 153 -21.68 4.42 -23.52
N GLU A 154 -20.65 3.56 -23.60
CA GLU A 154 -20.75 2.11 -23.55
C GLU A 154 -20.98 1.53 -22.16
N ALA A 155 -20.70 2.28 -21.09
CA ALA A 155 -20.85 1.79 -19.71
C ALA A 155 -22.34 1.54 -19.38
N VAL A 156 -22.63 0.28 -19.04
CA VAL A 156 -23.96 -0.20 -18.66
C VAL A 156 -23.87 -1.12 -17.43
N TRP A 157 -24.94 -1.17 -16.66
CA TRP A 157 -25.16 -2.13 -15.62
C TRP A 157 -25.46 -3.54 -16.18
N SER A 158 -25.35 -4.58 -15.39
CA SER A 158 -25.55 -5.98 -15.83
C SER A 158 -26.95 -6.28 -16.35
N ASP A 159 -27.92 -5.47 -16.02
CA ASP A 159 -29.29 -5.56 -16.57
C ASP A 159 -29.47 -4.76 -17.90
N GLY A 160 -28.41 -4.11 -18.36
CA GLY A 160 -28.39 -3.30 -19.59
C GLY A 160 -28.81 -1.85 -19.38
N THR A 161 -29.12 -1.41 -18.16
CA THR A 161 -29.39 -0.01 -17.85
C THR A 161 -28.10 0.82 -18.02
N PRO A 162 -28.12 1.96 -18.76
CA PRO A 162 -26.93 2.80 -18.89
C PRO A 162 -26.47 3.39 -17.55
N VAL A 163 -25.17 3.35 -17.28
CA VAL A 163 -24.57 4.12 -16.18
C VAL A 163 -24.71 5.60 -16.50
N SER A 164 -25.11 6.40 -15.51
CA SER A 164 -25.47 7.81 -15.70
C SER A 164 -24.99 8.68 -14.53
N GLY A 165 -25.06 10.01 -14.70
CA GLY A 165 -24.80 10.95 -13.61
C GLY A 165 -25.78 10.82 -12.43
N ASP A 166 -26.98 10.27 -12.65
CA ASP A 166 -27.92 9.97 -11.55
C ASP A 166 -27.37 8.93 -10.57
N ASP A 167 -26.54 7.97 -11.05
CA ASP A 167 -25.92 6.95 -10.20
C ASP A 167 -24.81 7.58 -9.33
N PHE A 168 -24.01 8.49 -9.91
CA PHE A 168 -23.02 9.28 -9.16
C PHE A 168 -23.67 10.15 -8.09
N GLN A 169 -24.76 10.84 -8.44
CA GLN A 169 -25.52 11.65 -7.47
C GLN A 169 -26.10 10.79 -6.36
N PHE A 170 -26.66 9.63 -6.69
CA PHE A 170 -27.23 8.71 -5.72
C PHE A 170 -26.13 8.14 -4.79
N THR A 171 -24.95 7.85 -5.32
CA THR A 171 -23.79 7.45 -4.52
C THR A 171 -23.41 8.54 -3.52
N LEU A 172 -23.30 9.79 -3.97
CA LEU A 172 -23.03 10.94 -3.10
C LEU A 172 -24.09 11.08 -2.00
N ASP A 173 -25.36 11.05 -2.38
CA ASP A 173 -26.48 11.19 -1.43
C ASP A 173 -26.49 10.05 -0.39
N THR A 174 -26.13 8.83 -0.81
CA THR A 174 -26.03 7.66 0.06
C THR A 174 -24.86 7.80 1.04
N ILE A 175 -23.66 8.17 0.56
CA ILE A 175 -22.49 8.36 1.44
C ILE A 175 -22.72 9.48 2.45
N LEU A 176 -23.39 10.56 2.05
CA LEU A 176 -23.70 11.69 2.94
C LEU A 176 -24.86 11.43 3.91
N ASP A 177 -25.52 10.28 3.82
CA ASP A 177 -26.55 9.91 4.80
C ASP A 177 -25.93 9.90 6.22
N PRO A 178 -26.50 10.71 7.17
CA PRO A 178 -25.95 10.80 8.52
C PRO A 178 -26.03 9.49 9.31
N ASP A 179 -26.93 8.59 8.91
CA ASP A 179 -27.12 7.29 9.57
C ASP A 179 -26.16 6.22 9.05
N LEU A 180 -25.45 6.48 7.95
CA LEU A 180 -24.45 5.57 7.38
C LEU A 180 -23.07 5.81 8.02
N PRO A 181 -22.47 4.81 8.69
CA PRO A 181 -21.19 4.95 9.40
C PRO A 181 -19.99 4.75 8.47
N VAL A 182 -19.88 5.57 7.42
CA VAL A 182 -18.75 5.55 6.46
C VAL A 182 -17.95 6.83 6.52
N ASP A 183 -16.73 6.77 6.02
CA ASP A 183 -15.91 7.96 5.81
C ASP A 183 -16.56 8.87 4.76
N LYS A 184 -16.78 10.13 5.15
CA LYS A 184 -17.37 11.17 4.31
C LYS A 184 -16.37 12.22 3.87
N THR A 185 -15.10 12.01 4.19
CA THR A 185 -14.01 12.93 3.85
C THR A 185 -14.07 13.25 2.36
N THR A 186 -13.90 14.51 2.02
CA THR A 186 -14.01 15.09 0.67
C THR A 186 -15.45 15.12 0.12
N TYR A 187 -16.27 14.08 0.34
CA TYR A 187 -17.68 14.11 -0.07
C TYR A 187 -18.48 15.21 0.64
N GLU A 188 -18.20 15.45 1.93
CA GLU A 188 -18.87 16.52 2.71
C GLU A 188 -18.45 17.93 2.29
N ASP A 189 -17.32 18.09 1.56
CA ASP A 189 -16.86 19.35 1.01
C ASP A 189 -17.52 19.70 -0.34
N ILE A 190 -18.31 18.80 -0.92
CA ILE A 190 -19.08 19.04 -2.15
C ILE A 190 -20.25 19.98 -1.85
N ILE A 191 -20.23 21.16 -2.44
CA ILE A 191 -21.23 22.22 -2.20
C ILE A 191 -22.32 22.29 -3.26
N SER A 192 -22.10 21.72 -4.43
CA SER A 192 -23.10 21.62 -5.51
C SER A 192 -22.71 20.58 -6.55
N THR A 193 -23.70 20.09 -7.29
CA THR A 193 -23.53 19.11 -8.37
C THR A 193 -24.33 19.51 -9.61
N GLU A 194 -23.90 19.05 -10.80
CA GLU A 194 -24.67 19.05 -12.03
C GLU A 194 -24.74 17.64 -12.59
N VAL A 195 -25.94 17.16 -12.90
CA VAL A 195 -26.22 15.79 -13.30
C VAL A 195 -26.71 15.76 -14.74
N GLY A 196 -26.08 14.94 -15.57
CA GLY A 196 -26.49 14.68 -16.94
C GLY A 196 -26.55 13.18 -17.25
N PRO A 197 -27.10 12.79 -18.40
CA PRO A 197 -27.21 11.36 -18.76
C PRO A 197 -25.86 10.63 -18.82
N LYS A 198 -24.81 11.33 -19.24
CA LYS A 198 -23.43 10.80 -19.34
C LYS A 198 -22.39 11.80 -18.81
N THR A 199 -22.82 12.71 -17.96
CA THR A 199 -21.95 13.68 -17.29
C THR A 199 -22.32 13.79 -15.83
N PHE A 200 -21.31 13.99 -15.00
CA PHE A 200 -21.49 14.36 -13.61
C PHE A 200 -20.43 15.39 -13.25
N SER A 201 -20.84 16.50 -12.67
CA SER A 201 -19.91 17.52 -12.19
C SER A 201 -20.23 17.87 -10.74
N TYR A 202 -19.20 18.18 -9.99
CA TYR A 202 -19.36 18.65 -8.62
C TYR A 202 -18.40 19.81 -8.31
N VAL A 203 -18.77 20.61 -7.33
CA VAL A 203 -17.98 21.74 -6.87
C VAL A 203 -17.57 21.51 -5.43
N LEU A 204 -16.27 21.54 -5.16
CA LEU A 204 -15.68 21.50 -3.83
C LEU A 204 -15.51 22.93 -3.29
N ALA A 205 -15.69 23.10 -1.99
CA ALA A 205 -15.59 24.40 -1.32
C ALA A 205 -14.20 25.05 -1.43
N GLN A 206 -13.16 24.23 -1.65
CA GLN A 206 -11.76 24.65 -1.85
C GLN A 206 -11.02 23.61 -2.70
N PRO A 207 -9.90 23.98 -3.36
CA PRO A 207 -9.05 23.00 -4.03
C PRO A 207 -8.51 21.96 -3.05
N THR A 208 -8.49 20.70 -3.47
CA THR A 208 -7.89 19.59 -2.76
C THR A 208 -7.54 18.46 -3.72
N ALA A 209 -6.38 17.84 -3.59
CA ALA A 209 -6.00 16.67 -4.37
C ALA A 209 -6.80 15.41 -3.99
N LEU A 210 -7.48 15.42 -2.85
CA LEU A 210 -8.33 14.30 -2.41
C LEU A 210 -9.53 14.03 -3.34
N TYR A 211 -9.82 14.94 -4.29
CA TYR A 211 -10.83 14.70 -5.33
C TYR A 211 -10.56 13.43 -6.16
N GLU A 212 -9.31 13.01 -6.26
CA GLU A 212 -8.90 11.83 -7.02
C GLU A 212 -9.44 10.52 -6.44
N LEU A 213 -9.71 10.48 -5.13
CA LEU A 213 -10.08 9.26 -4.41
C LEU A 213 -11.60 9.07 -4.23
N ILE A 214 -12.43 10.03 -4.65
CA ILE A 214 -13.88 9.90 -4.54
C ILE A 214 -14.49 9.22 -5.77
N PHE A 215 -15.63 8.54 -5.57
CA PHE A 215 -16.29 7.73 -6.59
C PHE A 215 -15.46 6.54 -7.11
N GLY A 216 -14.61 5.96 -6.27
CA GLY A 216 -13.95 4.67 -6.58
C GLY A 216 -14.91 3.49 -6.69
N SER A 217 -16.17 3.66 -6.26
CA SER A 217 -17.28 2.75 -6.55
C SER A 217 -18.56 3.56 -6.66
N VAL A 218 -19.37 3.25 -7.68
CA VAL A 218 -20.65 3.91 -7.97
C VAL A 218 -21.80 2.93 -7.73
N ILE A 219 -22.89 3.40 -7.12
CA ILE A 219 -24.06 2.60 -6.72
C ILE A 219 -25.16 2.77 -7.76
N PRO A 220 -25.77 1.66 -8.26
CA PRO A 220 -26.87 1.73 -9.24
C PRO A 220 -28.16 2.25 -8.59
N LYS A 221 -28.51 3.49 -8.87
CA LYS A 221 -29.71 4.12 -8.31
C LYS A 221 -30.97 3.28 -8.52
N HIS A 222 -31.18 2.80 -9.74
CA HIS A 222 -32.42 2.10 -10.13
C HIS A 222 -32.64 0.77 -9.43
N ASP A 223 -31.60 0.13 -8.91
CA ASP A 223 -31.68 -1.14 -8.18
C ASP A 223 -31.71 -0.93 -6.65
N VAL A 224 -30.97 0.07 -6.17
CA VAL A 224 -30.73 0.27 -4.73
C VAL A 224 -31.69 1.28 -4.10
N GLU A 225 -32.23 2.23 -4.85
CA GLU A 225 -33.14 3.27 -4.33
C GLU A 225 -34.38 2.66 -3.68
N GLY A 226 -34.57 2.94 -2.39
CA GLY A 226 -35.72 2.46 -1.60
C GLY A 226 -35.50 1.12 -0.92
N SER A 227 -34.34 0.48 -1.07
CA SER A 227 -33.92 -0.66 -0.25
C SER A 227 -33.45 -0.20 1.15
N ASP A 228 -33.35 -1.11 2.10
CA ASP A 228 -32.60 -0.88 3.33
C ASP A 228 -31.11 -1.08 3.03
N PHE A 229 -30.41 0.03 2.72
CA PHE A 229 -29.01 -0.02 2.27
C PHE A 229 -28.07 -0.66 3.28
N THR A 230 -28.38 -0.62 4.57
CA THR A 230 -27.53 -1.16 5.63
C THR A 230 -27.68 -2.68 5.84
N THR A 231 -28.71 -3.29 5.26
CA THR A 231 -29.03 -4.71 5.49
C THR A 231 -29.23 -5.52 4.23
N ASP A 232 -29.92 -4.99 3.20
CA ASP A 232 -30.37 -5.78 2.05
C ASP A 232 -29.21 -6.27 1.16
N TRP A 233 -28.06 -5.58 1.20
CA TRP A 233 -26.90 -5.84 0.34
C TRP A 233 -25.75 -6.54 1.08
N ASN A 234 -25.96 -6.99 2.30
CA ASN A 234 -24.90 -7.63 3.10
C ASN A 234 -24.55 -9.05 2.64
N GLU A 235 -25.49 -9.77 2.04
CA GLU A 235 -25.32 -11.16 1.61
C GLU A 235 -25.61 -11.38 0.11
N THR A 236 -25.78 -10.32 -0.65
CA THR A 236 -25.96 -10.32 -2.10
C THR A 236 -25.33 -9.07 -2.71
N MET A 237 -25.22 -9.05 -4.03
CA MET A 237 -24.70 -7.89 -4.77
C MET A 237 -25.86 -7.19 -5.48
N TRP A 238 -25.78 -5.87 -5.61
CA TRP A 238 -26.62 -5.09 -6.54
C TRP A 238 -26.25 -5.42 -7.99
N VAL A 239 -27.00 -4.89 -8.96
CA VAL A 239 -26.68 -5.02 -10.38
C VAL A 239 -25.26 -4.48 -10.63
N SER A 240 -24.42 -5.27 -11.28
CA SER A 240 -23.00 -5.01 -11.44
C SER A 240 -22.70 -4.11 -12.63
N ALA A 241 -21.73 -3.22 -12.55
CA ALA A 241 -21.08 -2.63 -13.72
C ALA A 241 -19.68 -3.26 -13.98
N GLY A 242 -19.25 -4.17 -13.12
CA GLY A 242 -18.03 -4.98 -13.24
C GLY A 242 -18.22 -6.23 -14.10
N PRO A 243 -17.17 -7.07 -14.19
CA PRO A 243 -17.11 -8.21 -15.11
C PRO A 243 -18.03 -9.39 -14.76
N PHE A 244 -18.46 -9.48 -13.51
CA PHE A 244 -19.30 -10.61 -13.05
C PHE A 244 -20.55 -10.12 -12.31
N VAL A 245 -21.48 -11.05 -12.08
CA VAL A 245 -22.70 -10.88 -11.30
C VAL A 245 -22.81 -11.98 -10.24
N PHE A 246 -23.48 -11.68 -9.13
CA PHE A 246 -23.69 -12.61 -8.04
C PHE A 246 -24.50 -13.85 -8.49
N ASP A 247 -24.05 -15.02 -8.10
CA ASP A 247 -24.79 -16.29 -8.28
C ASP A 247 -25.19 -16.87 -6.93
N THR A 248 -24.22 -17.17 -6.05
CA THR A 248 -24.52 -17.79 -4.76
C THR A 248 -23.42 -17.54 -3.73
N TRP A 249 -23.81 -17.49 -2.46
CA TRP A 249 -22.92 -17.53 -1.31
C TRP A 249 -23.28 -18.74 -0.42
N GLN A 250 -22.39 -19.71 -0.37
CA GLN A 250 -22.47 -20.80 0.58
C GLN A 250 -21.61 -20.47 1.79
N LYS A 251 -22.23 -19.97 2.85
CA LYS A 251 -21.55 -19.50 4.07
C LYS A 251 -20.59 -20.55 4.63
N GLY A 252 -19.38 -20.11 4.95
CA GLY A 252 -18.30 -20.95 5.44
C GLY A 252 -17.58 -21.79 4.37
N GLU A 253 -17.99 -21.67 3.09
CA GLU A 253 -17.38 -22.45 2.01
C GLU A 253 -16.92 -21.58 0.85
N PHE A 254 -17.85 -20.89 0.15
CA PHE A 254 -17.49 -20.09 -1.02
C PHE A 254 -18.54 -19.05 -1.42
N ILE A 255 -18.11 -18.07 -2.21
CA ILE A 255 -18.95 -17.20 -3.04
C ILE A 255 -18.67 -17.54 -4.50
N ARG A 256 -19.74 -17.62 -5.31
CA ARG A 256 -19.64 -17.80 -6.75
C ARG A 256 -20.25 -16.61 -7.47
N VAL A 257 -19.53 -16.10 -8.46
CA VAL A 257 -19.98 -15.09 -9.40
C VAL A 257 -19.95 -15.66 -10.81
N VAL A 258 -20.84 -15.20 -11.69
CA VAL A 258 -20.94 -15.65 -13.09
C VAL A 258 -20.78 -14.47 -14.04
N ARG A 259 -20.39 -14.76 -15.29
CA ARG A 259 -20.15 -13.73 -16.31
C ARG A 259 -21.28 -12.72 -16.39
N ASN A 260 -20.91 -11.43 -16.44
CA ASN A 260 -21.81 -10.35 -16.84
C ASN A 260 -21.88 -10.29 -18.37
N GLU A 261 -22.97 -10.80 -18.95
CA GLU A 261 -23.16 -10.83 -20.41
C GLU A 261 -23.29 -9.42 -21.03
N ASN A 262 -23.52 -8.39 -20.20
CA ASN A 262 -23.59 -7.00 -20.62
C ASN A 262 -22.34 -6.19 -20.26
N TYR A 263 -21.24 -6.85 -19.81
CA TYR A 263 -20.03 -6.12 -19.47
C TYR A 263 -19.49 -5.36 -20.69
N TRP A 264 -19.20 -4.11 -20.50
CA TRP A 264 -18.97 -3.16 -21.60
C TRP A 264 -17.52 -3.11 -22.10
N LYS A 265 -16.56 -3.56 -21.30
CA LYS A 265 -15.14 -3.57 -21.71
C LYS A 265 -14.89 -4.64 -22.80
N VAL A 266 -13.96 -4.31 -23.68
CA VAL A 266 -13.46 -5.20 -24.74
C VAL A 266 -11.96 -5.35 -24.60
N ASP A 267 -11.45 -6.55 -24.83
CA ASP A 267 -10.03 -6.82 -24.89
C ASP A 267 -9.41 -6.04 -26.07
N ALA A 268 -8.42 -5.21 -25.77
CA ALA A 268 -7.77 -4.34 -26.76
C ALA A 268 -6.97 -5.12 -27.83
N GLU A 269 -6.51 -6.33 -27.53
CA GLU A 269 -5.73 -7.17 -28.43
C GLU A 269 -6.63 -7.95 -29.39
N THR A 270 -7.69 -8.55 -28.84
CA THR A 270 -8.55 -9.47 -29.61
C THR A 270 -9.81 -8.78 -30.16
N GLY A 271 -10.23 -7.67 -29.56
CA GLY A 271 -11.50 -7.00 -29.85
C GLY A 271 -12.73 -7.79 -29.34
N GLN A 272 -12.52 -8.83 -28.53
CA GLN A 272 -13.60 -9.62 -27.94
C GLN A 272 -14.13 -8.94 -26.67
N GLN A 273 -15.43 -9.14 -26.38
CA GLN A 273 -16.03 -8.65 -25.15
C GLN A 273 -15.50 -9.42 -23.94
N LEU A 274 -15.16 -8.73 -22.88
CA LEU A 274 -14.77 -9.32 -21.60
C LEU A 274 -16.00 -9.63 -20.73
N PRO A 275 -15.87 -10.46 -19.69
CA PRO A 275 -14.74 -11.34 -19.39
C PRO A 275 -14.79 -12.64 -20.20
N TYR A 276 -13.65 -13.36 -20.27
CA TYR A 276 -13.58 -14.66 -20.96
C TYR A 276 -14.17 -15.80 -20.13
N LEU A 277 -14.02 -15.78 -18.80
CA LEU A 277 -14.49 -16.83 -17.90
C LEU A 277 -16.02 -16.89 -17.82
N ASP A 278 -16.58 -18.08 -17.62
CA ASP A 278 -17.99 -18.26 -17.31
C ASP A 278 -18.30 -17.92 -15.84
N SER A 279 -17.34 -18.19 -14.93
CA SER A 279 -17.51 -17.97 -13.49
C SER A 279 -16.17 -17.88 -12.75
N VAL A 280 -16.22 -17.24 -11.56
CA VAL A 280 -15.17 -17.26 -10.57
C VAL A 280 -15.76 -17.72 -9.24
N VAL A 281 -15.01 -18.56 -8.51
CA VAL A 281 -15.38 -19.07 -7.18
C VAL A 281 -14.34 -18.57 -6.19
N PHE A 282 -14.76 -17.80 -5.19
CA PHE A 282 -13.95 -17.39 -4.04
C PHE A 282 -14.15 -18.43 -2.93
N ARG A 283 -13.17 -19.29 -2.73
CA ARG A 283 -13.18 -20.36 -1.73
C ARG A 283 -12.47 -19.92 -0.46
N PHE A 284 -13.08 -20.12 0.71
CA PHE A 284 -12.52 -19.71 1.99
C PHE A 284 -11.86 -20.89 2.70
N ILE A 285 -10.54 -20.77 2.94
CA ILE A 285 -9.72 -21.80 3.58
C ILE A 285 -8.90 -21.12 4.70
N PRO A 286 -9.32 -21.19 5.97
CA PRO A 286 -8.74 -20.37 7.05
C PRO A 286 -7.25 -20.57 7.33
N GLU A 287 -6.71 -21.77 7.08
CA GLU A 287 -5.31 -22.07 7.38
C GLU A 287 -4.44 -21.94 6.12
N THR A 288 -3.38 -21.11 6.21
CA THR A 288 -2.41 -20.87 5.13
C THR A 288 -1.82 -22.14 4.54
N GLU A 289 -1.41 -23.10 5.38
CA GLU A 289 -0.87 -24.38 4.94
C GLU A 289 -1.90 -25.22 4.14
N SER A 290 -3.20 -25.08 4.46
CA SER A 290 -4.28 -25.71 3.73
C SER A 290 -4.50 -25.07 2.36
N ILE A 291 -4.39 -23.73 2.26
CA ILE A 291 -4.42 -22.99 0.99
C ILE A 291 -3.27 -23.47 0.09
N ILE A 292 -2.04 -23.51 0.61
CA ILE A 292 -0.86 -23.98 -0.12
C ILE A 292 -1.02 -25.42 -0.58
N THR A 293 -1.60 -26.28 0.27
CA THR A 293 -1.83 -27.68 -0.08
C THR A 293 -2.88 -27.81 -1.19
N ALA A 294 -3.99 -27.05 -1.12
CA ALA A 294 -5.01 -27.03 -2.15
C ALA A 294 -4.44 -26.50 -3.49
N PHE A 295 -3.60 -25.47 -3.45
CA PHE A 295 -2.91 -24.96 -4.63
C PHE A 295 -1.97 -26.00 -5.23
N LYS A 296 -1.11 -26.64 -4.43
CA LYS A 296 -0.25 -27.75 -4.87
C LYS A 296 -1.04 -28.92 -5.48
N GLY A 297 -2.23 -29.16 -4.95
CA GLY A 297 -3.15 -30.20 -5.46
C GLY A 297 -3.94 -29.77 -6.70
N ARG A 298 -3.78 -28.54 -7.19
CA ARG A 298 -4.57 -27.93 -8.28
C ARG A 298 -6.09 -27.96 -8.00
N GLU A 299 -6.46 -27.85 -6.71
CA GLU A 299 -7.85 -27.71 -6.28
C GLU A 299 -8.33 -26.26 -6.31
N VAL A 300 -7.37 -25.32 -6.38
CA VAL A 300 -7.56 -23.87 -6.51
C VAL A 300 -6.53 -23.33 -7.50
N ASP A 301 -6.91 -22.29 -8.27
CA ASP A 301 -6.13 -21.78 -9.38
C ASP A 301 -5.28 -20.56 -8.99
N VAL A 302 -5.80 -19.69 -8.09
CA VAL A 302 -5.19 -18.43 -7.67
C VAL A 302 -5.23 -18.33 -6.15
N ILE A 303 -4.12 -17.88 -5.55
CA ILE A 303 -4.00 -17.67 -4.10
C ILE A 303 -3.20 -16.42 -3.78
N GLN A 304 -3.49 -15.81 -2.62
CA GLN A 304 -2.67 -14.73 -2.01
C GLN A 304 -2.42 -15.05 -0.54
N PRO A 305 -1.53 -15.99 -0.22
CA PRO A 305 -1.21 -16.30 1.17
C PRO A 305 -0.34 -15.21 1.81
N PRO A 306 -0.33 -15.10 3.17
CA PRO A 306 0.59 -14.22 3.88
C PRO A 306 2.05 -14.43 3.45
N PRO A 307 2.85 -13.38 3.28
CA PRO A 307 4.19 -13.42 2.69
C PRO A 307 5.28 -13.83 3.71
N ALA A 308 5.21 -15.04 4.25
CA ALA A 308 6.29 -15.61 5.04
C ALA A 308 7.36 -16.21 4.11
N THR A 309 8.63 -16.17 4.51
CA THR A 309 9.75 -16.71 3.72
C THR A 309 9.51 -18.14 3.29
N GLU A 310 9.06 -18.99 4.22
CA GLU A 310 8.77 -20.40 3.94
C GLU A 310 7.61 -20.58 2.94
N THR A 311 6.63 -19.70 2.99
CA THR A 311 5.50 -19.66 2.04
C THR A 311 5.99 -19.30 0.64
N ILE A 312 6.79 -18.24 0.52
CA ILE A 312 7.36 -17.79 -0.75
C ILE A 312 8.22 -18.91 -1.38
N GLU A 313 9.15 -19.49 -0.61
CA GLU A 313 10.00 -20.60 -1.08
C GLU A 313 9.18 -21.81 -1.52
N ALA A 314 8.13 -22.16 -0.76
CA ALA A 314 7.25 -23.27 -1.09
C ALA A 314 6.44 -23.05 -2.38
N LEU A 315 6.08 -21.81 -2.70
CA LEU A 315 5.39 -21.45 -3.94
C LEU A 315 6.36 -21.37 -5.10
N GLN A 316 7.51 -20.72 -4.94
CA GLN A 316 8.55 -20.62 -5.97
C GLN A 316 9.06 -22.01 -6.42
N ALA A 317 9.09 -23.01 -5.53
CA ALA A 317 9.41 -24.37 -5.92
C ALA A 317 8.44 -24.97 -6.95
N LEU A 318 7.20 -24.44 -7.05
CA LEU A 318 6.19 -24.90 -8.01
C LEU A 318 6.30 -24.22 -9.39
N GLU A 319 7.16 -23.21 -9.56
CA GLU A 319 7.38 -22.56 -10.85
C GLU A 319 7.86 -23.56 -11.92
N SER A 320 8.65 -24.56 -11.51
CA SER A 320 9.05 -25.65 -12.40
C SER A 320 7.91 -26.58 -12.82
N GLU A 321 6.74 -26.48 -12.18
CA GLU A 321 5.53 -27.25 -12.44
C GLU A 321 4.45 -26.42 -13.17
N GLY A 322 4.76 -25.15 -13.49
CA GLY A 322 3.87 -24.25 -14.25
C GLY A 322 3.21 -23.14 -13.41
N ALA A 323 3.51 -23.04 -12.12
CA ALA A 323 3.05 -21.90 -11.32
C ALA A 323 3.77 -20.61 -11.73
N ILE A 324 3.07 -19.50 -11.66
CA ILE A 324 3.62 -18.14 -11.69
C ILE A 324 3.49 -17.61 -10.27
N VAL A 325 4.60 -17.14 -9.70
CA VAL A 325 4.61 -16.59 -8.34
C VAL A 325 5.07 -15.14 -8.43
N GLU A 326 4.20 -14.23 -8.05
CA GLU A 326 4.51 -12.80 -8.03
C GLU A 326 4.66 -12.34 -6.57
N VAL A 327 5.81 -11.77 -6.26
CA VAL A 327 6.14 -11.19 -4.97
C VAL A 327 6.43 -9.72 -5.20
N LEU A 328 5.56 -8.86 -4.71
CA LEU A 328 5.61 -7.42 -4.97
C LEU A 328 5.75 -6.64 -3.66
N SER A 329 6.32 -5.44 -3.76
CA SER A 329 6.28 -4.46 -2.67
C SER A 329 4.89 -3.84 -2.61
N GLY A 330 4.27 -3.89 -1.43
CA GLY A 330 2.98 -3.23 -1.18
C GLY A 330 3.13 -1.78 -0.71
N PRO A 331 2.00 -1.06 -0.53
CA PRO A 331 2.00 0.32 -0.04
C PRO A 331 2.25 0.44 1.47
N VAL A 332 2.46 -0.67 2.17
CA VAL A 332 2.83 -0.70 3.59
C VAL A 332 4.34 -0.70 3.71
N TRP A 333 4.90 0.30 4.39
CA TRP A 333 6.35 0.46 4.47
C TRP A 333 6.84 0.68 5.90
N GLU A 334 7.93 0.01 6.26
CA GLU A 334 8.59 0.10 7.55
C GLU A 334 9.70 1.17 7.52
N HIS A 335 9.86 1.88 8.64
CA HIS A 335 10.85 2.94 8.75
C HIS A 335 11.38 3.08 10.18
N LEU A 336 12.64 3.41 10.28
CA LEU A 336 13.24 3.87 11.52
C LEU A 336 13.01 5.37 11.65
N ASN A 337 12.71 5.85 12.83
CA ASN A 337 12.40 7.26 13.07
C ASN A 337 12.95 7.77 14.41
N PHE A 338 13.00 9.09 14.55
CA PHE A 338 13.51 9.78 15.71
C PHE A 338 12.38 10.53 16.42
N GLN A 339 12.35 10.49 17.75
CA GLN A 339 11.48 11.34 18.54
C GLN A 339 12.11 12.71 18.77
N PHE A 340 11.43 13.78 18.35
CA PHE A 340 11.88 15.16 18.53
C PHE A 340 11.19 15.90 19.67
N GLY A 341 10.22 15.27 20.33
CA GLY A 341 9.52 15.83 21.49
C GLY A 341 10.17 15.44 22.81
N PRO A 342 9.65 15.97 23.93
CA PRO A 342 10.23 15.78 25.27
C PRO A 342 9.89 14.44 25.95
N GLY A 343 9.21 13.53 25.27
CA GLY A 343 8.63 12.32 25.88
C GLY A 343 9.60 11.34 26.55
N ARG A 344 10.90 11.45 26.24
CA ARG A 344 11.94 10.55 26.78
C ARG A 344 12.80 11.12 27.89
N LEU A 345 12.51 12.30 28.34
CA LEU A 345 13.31 12.99 29.38
C LEU A 345 13.45 12.20 30.68
N ASP A 346 12.51 11.34 31.02
CA ASP A 346 12.55 10.48 32.18
C ASP A 346 13.50 9.28 32.08
N ARG A 347 13.77 8.80 30.83
CA ARG A 347 14.67 7.67 30.56
C ARG A 347 16.02 8.08 30.01
N ASN A 348 16.04 9.10 29.15
CA ASN A 348 17.22 9.60 28.48
C ASN A 348 17.18 11.14 28.48
N GLU A 349 17.55 11.75 29.61
CA GLU A 349 17.58 13.21 29.78
C GLU A 349 18.43 13.95 28.70
N ASN A 350 19.29 13.23 28.01
CA ASN A 350 20.18 13.73 26.98
C ASN A 350 20.01 12.95 25.67
N SER A 351 18.75 12.72 25.25
CA SER A 351 18.51 12.07 23.95
C SER A 351 19.31 12.78 22.85
N PRO A 352 20.12 12.06 22.08
CA PRO A 352 20.96 12.68 21.06
C PRO A 352 20.19 13.08 19.80
N ASN A 353 18.87 12.86 19.74
CA ASN A 353 18.06 13.02 18.54
C ASN A 353 18.03 14.45 18.00
N GLU A 354 18.23 15.48 18.84
CA GLU A 354 18.36 16.87 18.38
C GLU A 354 19.57 17.11 17.49
N ASN A 355 20.61 16.28 17.63
CA ASN A 355 21.87 16.45 16.94
C ASN A 355 21.83 15.81 15.53
N LEU A 356 21.99 16.61 14.50
CA LEU A 356 21.96 16.14 13.10
C LEU A 356 23.10 15.18 12.78
N ASN A 357 24.31 15.37 13.36
CA ASN A 357 25.40 14.45 13.14
C ASN A 357 25.11 13.08 13.77
N TYR A 358 24.43 13.04 14.92
CA TYR A 358 23.94 11.78 15.48
C TYR A 358 22.99 11.08 14.53
N ARG A 359 21.97 11.76 14.01
CA ARG A 359 21.00 11.15 13.09
C ARG A 359 21.65 10.67 11.79
N LYS A 360 22.62 11.42 11.24
CA LYS A 360 23.42 10.99 10.07
C LYS A 360 24.28 9.77 10.39
N GLY A 361 24.88 9.74 11.57
CA GLY A 361 25.61 8.55 12.05
C GLY A 361 24.71 7.33 12.10
N VAL A 362 23.49 7.46 12.65
CA VAL A 362 22.51 6.36 12.65
C VAL A 362 22.18 5.93 11.22
N ALA A 363 21.91 6.86 10.30
CA ALA A 363 21.58 6.53 8.91
C ALA A 363 22.67 5.71 8.21
N HIS A 364 23.94 6.03 8.45
CA HIS A 364 25.09 5.24 7.92
C HIS A 364 25.37 3.95 8.70
N THR A 365 24.80 3.77 9.89
CA THR A 365 24.90 2.55 10.69
C THR A 365 23.96 1.46 10.18
N ILE A 366 22.82 1.85 9.60
CA ILE A 366 21.77 0.90 9.21
C ILE A 366 22.14 0.20 7.88
N ASN A 367 22.38 -1.10 7.95
CA ASN A 367 22.61 -1.94 6.78
C ASN A 367 21.26 -2.43 6.23
N LYS A 368 20.65 -1.63 5.34
CA LYS A 368 19.34 -1.94 4.76
C LYS A 368 19.36 -3.20 3.89
N ASP A 369 20.45 -3.45 3.17
CA ASP A 369 20.62 -4.67 2.37
C ASP A 369 20.56 -5.91 3.25
N LEU A 370 21.31 -5.91 4.38
CA LEU A 370 21.28 -7.02 5.34
C LEU A 370 19.87 -7.20 5.94
N ILE A 371 19.16 -6.10 6.21
CA ILE A 371 17.79 -6.16 6.74
C ILE A 371 16.86 -6.86 5.74
N VAL A 372 16.91 -6.45 4.48
CA VAL A 372 16.08 -7.04 3.41
C VAL A 372 16.43 -8.51 3.20
N ASP A 373 17.73 -8.85 3.18
CA ASP A 373 18.18 -10.25 3.04
C ASP A 373 17.69 -11.13 4.19
N GLU A 374 17.82 -10.64 5.42
CA GLU A 374 17.51 -11.44 6.62
C GLU A 374 16.02 -11.50 6.97
N ILE A 375 15.23 -10.47 6.62
CA ILE A 375 13.81 -10.39 6.96
C ILE A 375 12.93 -10.82 5.79
N LEU A 376 13.32 -10.44 4.55
CA LEU A 376 12.51 -10.60 3.35
C LEU A 376 13.16 -11.53 2.31
N ALA A 377 14.22 -12.29 2.71
CA ALA A 377 14.95 -13.20 1.83
C ALA A 377 15.45 -12.55 0.51
N GLY A 378 15.77 -11.24 0.54
CA GLY A 378 16.23 -10.49 -0.62
C GLY A 378 15.20 -10.33 -1.74
N GLN A 379 13.91 -10.43 -1.42
CA GLN A 379 12.84 -10.40 -2.44
C GLN A 379 12.48 -8.96 -2.90
N VAL A 380 12.92 -7.94 -2.18
CA VAL A 380 12.72 -6.53 -2.52
C VAL A 380 14.00 -5.74 -2.34
N GLU A 381 14.09 -4.59 -3.00
CA GLU A 381 15.16 -3.64 -2.77
C GLU A 381 14.87 -2.80 -1.52
N PRO A 382 15.92 -2.35 -0.79
CA PRO A 382 15.76 -1.38 0.28
C PRO A 382 15.17 -0.06 -0.22
N LEU A 383 14.29 0.55 0.54
CA LEU A 383 13.73 1.85 0.17
C LEU A 383 14.79 2.96 0.22
N THR A 384 14.77 3.80 -0.80
CA THR A 384 15.56 5.04 -0.89
C THR A 384 14.69 6.28 -0.76
N SER A 385 13.37 6.09 -0.63
CA SER A 385 12.38 7.14 -0.37
C SER A 385 11.14 6.56 0.30
N PHE A 386 10.46 7.38 1.10
CA PHE A 386 9.14 7.05 1.64
C PHE A 386 8.01 7.19 0.61
N LEU A 387 8.29 7.82 -0.54
CA LEU A 387 7.34 7.95 -1.65
C LEU A 387 7.29 6.73 -2.55
N GLU A 388 8.36 5.92 -2.61
CA GLU A 388 8.43 4.76 -3.50
C GLU A 388 7.26 3.77 -3.36
N PRO A 389 6.74 3.48 -2.14
CA PRO A 389 5.62 2.56 -1.98
C PRO A 389 4.27 3.08 -2.51
N VAL A 390 4.15 4.38 -2.76
CA VAL A 390 2.87 5.01 -3.15
C VAL A 390 2.93 5.72 -4.51
N THR A 391 4.03 6.38 -4.82
CA THR A 391 4.23 7.06 -6.10
C THR A 391 5.71 6.99 -6.53
N PRO A 392 6.20 5.83 -6.97
CA PRO A 392 7.62 5.66 -7.33
C PRO A 392 8.09 6.62 -8.42
N ALA A 393 7.20 7.04 -9.31
CA ALA A 393 7.52 7.96 -10.40
C ALA A 393 7.91 9.38 -9.93
N ILE A 394 7.53 9.79 -8.71
CA ILE A 394 7.82 11.12 -8.14
C ILE A 394 9.08 11.10 -7.28
N SER A 395 9.36 9.97 -6.64
CA SER A 395 10.51 9.79 -5.76
C SER A 395 11.82 10.22 -6.40
N THR A 396 12.67 10.91 -5.63
CA THR A 396 14.04 11.25 -6.02
C THR A 396 15.07 10.26 -5.50
N GLY A 397 14.66 9.36 -4.60
CA GLY A 397 15.57 8.46 -3.90
C GLY A 397 16.49 9.20 -2.94
N ALA A 398 16.00 10.23 -2.24
CA ALA A 398 16.82 11.16 -1.47
C ALA A 398 17.64 10.47 -0.36
N TRP A 399 17.20 9.33 0.16
CA TRP A 399 17.95 8.56 1.17
C TRP A 399 19.07 7.69 0.59
N SER A 400 19.24 7.60 -0.72
CA SER A 400 20.39 6.90 -1.33
C SER A 400 21.75 7.56 -1.00
N GLN A 401 21.74 8.78 -0.44
CA GLN A 401 22.94 9.43 0.10
C GLN A 401 23.47 8.77 1.39
N TYR A 402 22.71 7.88 2.02
CA TYR A 402 23.06 7.19 3.27
C TYR A 402 23.33 5.70 3.05
N ASP A 403 24.43 5.39 2.38
CA ASP A 403 24.91 4.01 2.26
C ASP A 403 25.42 3.49 3.60
N TYR A 404 25.33 2.18 3.83
CA TYR A 404 25.92 1.52 4.98
C TYR A 404 27.43 1.80 5.03
N ASN A 405 27.86 2.53 6.06
CA ASN A 405 29.24 2.97 6.23
C ASN A 405 29.58 3.15 7.71
N PRO A 406 29.88 2.07 8.45
CA PRO A 406 30.15 2.16 9.88
C PRO A 406 31.37 3.03 10.24
N GLU A 407 32.40 3.10 9.38
CA GLU A 407 33.56 3.98 9.60
C GLU A 407 33.14 5.45 9.52
N GLY A 408 32.34 5.83 8.52
CA GLY A 408 31.78 7.18 8.40
C GLY A 408 30.78 7.50 9.51
N ALA A 409 29.98 6.53 9.94
CA ALA A 409 29.07 6.67 11.07
C ALA A 409 29.81 7.05 12.36
N MET A 410 30.95 6.39 12.66
CA MET A 410 31.77 6.70 13.83
C MET A 410 32.30 8.15 13.80
N GLU A 411 32.67 8.69 12.62
CA GLU A 411 33.11 10.09 12.49
C GLU A 411 31.97 11.07 12.84
N TYR A 412 30.74 10.77 12.38
CA TYR A 412 29.55 11.54 12.74
C TYR A 412 29.23 11.45 14.22
N PHE A 413 29.34 10.26 14.84
CA PHE A 413 29.09 10.09 16.27
C PHE A 413 30.14 10.81 17.14
N GLU A 414 31.43 10.82 16.77
CA GLU A 414 32.43 11.59 17.49
C GLU A 414 32.13 13.10 17.43
N THR A 415 31.72 13.61 16.25
CA THR A 415 31.28 15.00 16.10
C THR A 415 30.07 15.31 16.97
N ALA A 416 29.08 14.41 16.98
CA ALA A 416 27.88 14.54 17.82
C ALA A 416 28.24 14.58 19.32
N LYS A 417 29.15 13.72 19.79
CA LYS A 417 29.63 13.73 21.19
C LYS A 417 30.26 15.07 21.56
N GLU A 418 31.12 15.61 20.66
CA GLU A 418 31.75 16.94 20.87
C GLU A 418 30.70 18.06 20.96
N GLU A 419 29.71 18.06 20.05
CA GLU A 419 28.66 19.10 20.00
C GLU A 419 27.70 19.01 21.20
N LEU A 420 27.35 17.80 21.64
CA LEU A 420 26.47 17.55 22.79
C LEU A 420 27.23 17.67 24.14
N GLY A 421 28.58 17.59 24.13
CA GLY A 421 29.41 17.64 25.31
C GLY A 421 29.30 16.38 26.18
N VAL A 422 29.10 15.21 25.56
CA VAL A 422 28.98 13.90 26.20
C VAL A 422 30.12 12.97 25.81
N ASP A 423 30.49 12.03 26.69
CA ASP A 423 31.51 11.04 26.40
C ASP A 423 30.95 9.81 25.68
N GLU A 424 29.67 9.51 25.85
CA GLU A 424 28.98 8.34 25.30
C GLU A 424 27.63 8.74 24.71
N LEU A 425 27.22 8.06 23.64
CA LEU A 425 25.88 8.16 23.07
C LEU A 425 25.07 6.95 23.51
N PHE A 426 23.84 7.21 23.92
CA PHE A 426 22.90 6.20 24.36
C PHE A 426 21.55 6.42 23.66
N THR A 427 20.92 5.33 23.20
CA THR A 427 19.60 5.38 22.57
C THR A 427 18.75 4.19 23.01
N VAL A 428 17.45 4.42 23.10
CA VAL A 428 16.43 3.38 23.35
C VAL A 428 15.64 3.19 22.07
N PHE A 429 15.66 1.99 21.54
CA PHE A 429 14.85 1.61 20.40
C PHE A 429 13.55 0.97 20.86
N SER A 430 12.43 1.39 20.28
CA SER A 430 11.10 0.92 20.64
C SER A 430 10.33 0.44 19.41
N THR A 431 9.76 -0.75 19.51
CA THR A 431 8.85 -1.33 18.52
C THR A 431 7.96 -2.40 19.15
N THR A 432 7.12 -3.06 18.34
CA THR A 432 6.19 -4.09 18.83
C THR A 432 6.88 -5.44 19.04
N SER A 433 6.50 -6.16 20.11
CA SER A 433 7.02 -7.48 20.46
C SER A 433 6.27 -8.65 19.80
N ASN A 434 5.10 -8.39 19.26
CA ASN A 434 4.23 -9.39 18.64
C ASN A 434 4.31 -9.39 17.10
N ASN A 435 5.39 -8.84 16.54
CA ASN A 435 5.73 -8.90 15.12
C ASN A 435 7.14 -9.47 14.97
N ASP A 436 7.28 -10.68 14.47
CA ASP A 436 8.53 -11.42 14.38
C ASP A 436 9.58 -10.69 13.51
N ALA A 437 9.17 -10.03 12.43
CA ALA A 437 10.05 -9.24 11.59
C ALA A 437 10.67 -8.07 12.35
N ARG A 438 9.89 -7.38 13.19
CA ARG A 438 10.35 -6.27 14.03
C ARG A 438 11.24 -6.74 15.19
N VAL A 439 10.92 -7.90 15.78
CA VAL A 439 11.79 -8.52 16.78
C VAL A 439 13.15 -8.86 16.17
N LYS A 440 13.15 -9.51 14.99
CA LYS A 440 14.39 -9.83 14.26
C LYS A 440 15.17 -8.56 13.87
N LEU A 441 14.47 -7.52 13.41
CA LEU A 441 15.08 -6.23 13.11
C LEU A 441 15.78 -5.62 14.34
N SER A 442 15.13 -5.67 15.50
CA SER A 442 15.72 -5.17 16.76
C SER A 442 17.00 -5.90 17.16
N GLU A 443 17.09 -7.21 16.87
CA GLU A 443 18.28 -8.02 17.11
C GLU A 443 19.42 -7.66 16.13
N LEU A 444 19.10 -7.37 14.86
CA LEU A 444 20.09 -6.88 13.90
C LEU A 444 20.66 -5.52 14.33
N PHE A 445 19.82 -4.62 14.84
CA PHE A 445 20.26 -3.30 15.31
C PHE A 445 21.23 -3.39 16.50
N VAL A 446 21.08 -4.36 17.41
CA VAL A 446 22.04 -4.57 18.51
C VAL A 446 23.47 -4.68 17.96
N ASN A 447 23.66 -5.53 16.94
CA ASN A 447 24.98 -5.73 16.34
C ASN A 447 25.49 -4.49 15.59
N MET A 448 24.62 -3.81 14.85
CA MET A 448 24.98 -2.62 14.07
C MET A 448 25.41 -1.46 14.99
N PHE A 449 24.67 -1.21 16.08
CA PHE A 449 25.00 -0.14 17.04
C PHE A 449 26.22 -0.49 17.90
N GLU A 450 26.43 -1.78 18.25
CA GLU A 450 27.65 -2.24 18.93
C GLU A 450 28.90 -1.98 18.09
N GLU A 451 28.84 -2.24 16.78
CA GLU A 451 29.95 -2.03 15.84
C GLU A 451 30.44 -0.58 15.83
N VAL A 452 29.54 0.38 15.92
CA VAL A 452 29.86 1.82 15.88
C VAL A 452 30.02 2.46 17.26
N GLY A 453 29.91 1.67 18.33
CA GLY A 453 30.17 2.12 19.70
C GLY A 453 29.09 3.03 20.28
N VAL A 454 27.85 2.89 19.85
CA VAL A 454 26.67 3.54 20.46
C VAL A 454 26.02 2.56 21.43
N THR A 455 25.76 3.00 22.67
CA THR A 455 25.03 2.19 23.63
C THR A 455 23.56 2.14 23.25
N TYR A 456 23.03 0.93 23.09
CA TYR A 456 21.72 0.66 22.54
C TYR A 456 20.91 -0.26 23.48
N GLU A 457 19.65 0.07 23.71
CA GLU A 457 18.71 -0.72 24.52
C GLU A 457 17.40 -0.96 23.73
N ASN A 458 16.97 -2.25 23.65
CA ASN A 458 15.67 -2.61 23.10
C ASN A 458 14.55 -2.43 24.11
N GLN A 459 13.46 -1.79 23.67
CA GLN A 459 12.17 -1.75 24.35
C GLN A 459 11.11 -2.34 23.42
N LEU A 460 10.86 -3.64 23.58
CA LEU A 460 9.83 -4.34 22.82
C LEU A 460 8.54 -4.36 23.63
N GLU A 461 7.45 -3.86 23.06
CA GLU A 461 6.16 -3.69 23.73
C GLU A 461 5.06 -4.44 22.98
N ASP A 462 4.01 -4.84 23.71
CA ASP A 462 2.79 -5.31 23.05
C ASP A 462 2.19 -4.21 22.17
N SER A 463 1.64 -4.58 21.01
CA SER A 463 1.13 -3.61 20.05
C SER A 463 0.07 -2.67 20.61
N GLN A 464 -0.78 -3.12 21.53
CA GLN A 464 -1.79 -2.25 22.14
C GLN A 464 -1.15 -1.17 23.02
N LEU A 465 -0.08 -1.52 23.75
CA LEU A 465 0.69 -0.55 24.54
C LEU A 465 1.46 0.40 23.62
N PHE A 466 2.16 -0.17 22.63
CA PHE A 466 3.00 0.61 21.71
C PHE A 466 2.20 1.65 20.93
N PHE A 467 1.14 1.23 20.23
CA PHE A 467 0.31 2.12 19.42
C PHE A 467 -0.66 2.99 20.22
N GLY A 468 -1.08 2.55 21.40
CA GLY A 468 -2.07 3.28 22.21
C GLY A 468 -1.48 4.25 23.22
N GLU A 469 -0.28 4.02 23.74
CA GLU A 469 0.33 4.85 24.78
C GLU A 469 1.71 5.37 24.40
N THR A 470 2.59 4.49 23.93
CA THR A 470 3.98 4.85 23.63
C THR A 470 4.06 5.86 22.49
N LEU A 471 3.35 5.63 21.40
CA LEU A 471 3.32 6.56 20.26
C LEU A 471 2.64 7.88 20.61
N ASP A 472 1.43 7.84 21.19
CA ASP A 472 0.65 9.03 21.49
C ASP A 472 1.38 10.00 22.44
N ASN A 473 2.15 9.45 23.39
CA ASN A 473 2.90 10.24 24.36
C ASN A 473 4.37 10.47 23.96
N GLY A 474 4.84 9.96 22.83
CA GLY A 474 6.21 10.15 22.36
C GLY A 474 7.25 9.46 23.25
N LEU A 475 6.97 8.27 23.80
CA LEU A 475 7.80 7.60 24.81
C LEU A 475 8.89 6.70 24.21
N TRP A 476 9.61 7.17 23.19
CA TRP A 476 10.74 6.48 22.55
C TRP A 476 11.86 7.46 22.15
N ASP A 477 13.05 6.98 21.87
CA ASP A 477 14.13 7.74 21.21
C ASP A 477 14.20 7.40 19.71
N LEU A 478 14.55 6.14 19.41
CA LEU A 478 14.39 5.56 18.09
C LEU A 478 13.13 4.70 18.08
N GLY A 479 12.29 4.86 17.08
CA GLY A 479 11.08 4.06 16.91
C GLY A 479 11.07 3.35 15.56
N GLU A 480 10.33 2.26 15.49
CA GLU A 480 10.10 1.56 14.23
C GLU A 480 8.68 1.04 14.18
N TRP A 481 7.99 1.39 13.10
CA TRP A 481 6.66 0.90 12.73
C TRP A 481 6.38 1.14 11.26
N ALA A 482 5.27 0.60 10.75
CA ALA A 482 4.85 0.82 9.38
C ALA A 482 3.78 1.90 9.24
N TRP A 483 3.82 2.56 8.09
CA TRP A 483 2.70 3.32 7.57
C TRP A 483 2.07 2.61 6.38
N VAL A 484 0.78 2.85 6.20
CA VAL A 484 0.02 2.43 5.02
C VAL A 484 -0.14 3.64 4.12
N GLY A 485 0.33 3.53 2.89
CA GLY A 485 0.15 4.58 1.88
C GLY A 485 -1.04 4.29 0.97
N SER A 486 -1.54 5.33 0.33
CA SER A 486 -2.49 5.23 -0.78
C SER A 486 -1.81 5.67 -2.07
N PRO A 487 -2.13 5.06 -3.23
CA PRO A 487 -1.58 5.49 -4.51
C PRO A 487 -1.98 6.92 -4.90
N GLY A 488 -1.25 7.50 -5.86
CA GLY A 488 -1.55 8.80 -6.44
C GLY A 488 -1.05 10.00 -5.65
N PHE A 489 -1.34 11.20 -6.14
CA PHE A 489 -0.92 12.45 -5.51
C PHE A 489 -1.52 12.65 -4.12
N SER A 490 -2.80 12.32 -3.95
CA SER A 490 -3.49 12.41 -2.66
C SER A 490 -2.86 11.50 -1.61
N GLY A 491 -2.48 10.28 -1.99
CA GLY A 491 -1.74 9.36 -1.12
C GLY A 491 -0.36 9.91 -0.75
N ALA A 492 0.37 10.47 -1.71
CA ALA A 492 1.65 11.11 -1.46
C ALA A 492 1.51 12.32 -0.52
N ILE A 493 0.52 13.19 -0.74
CA ILE A 493 0.26 14.36 0.12
C ILE A 493 -0.03 13.94 1.55
N SER A 494 -0.83 12.88 1.75
CA SER A 494 -1.14 12.37 3.09
C SER A 494 0.10 11.90 3.86
N LEU A 495 1.14 11.43 3.15
CA LEU A 495 2.42 11.10 3.79
C LEU A 495 3.18 12.36 4.28
N TYR A 496 3.02 13.52 3.63
CA TYR A 496 3.58 14.77 4.12
C TYR A 496 2.86 15.28 5.37
N ASP A 497 1.57 15.00 5.53
CA ASP A 497 0.81 15.34 6.73
C ASP A 497 1.32 14.61 7.99
N LEU A 498 2.03 13.47 7.82
CA LEU A 498 2.72 12.78 8.93
C LEU A 498 3.83 13.62 9.58
N PHE A 499 4.29 14.66 8.93
CA PHE A 499 5.33 15.56 9.43
C PHE A 499 4.81 17.00 9.67
N ASP A 500 3.48 17.19 9.67
CA ASP A 500 2.87 18.50 9.91
C ASP A 500 3.18 19.02 11.31
N PRO A 501 3.91 20.16 11.45
CA PRO A 501 4.21 20.73 12.76
C PRO A 501 2.98 21.15 13.56
N GLU A 502 1.85 21.39 12.92
CA GLU A 502 0.60 21.80 13.57
C GLU A 502 -0.28 20.62 13.98
N ALA A 503 0.08 19.38 13.60
CA ALA A 503 -0.72 18.17 13.82
C ALA A 503 0.00 17.06 14.62
N PRO A 504 0.56 17.35 15.81
CA PRO A 504 1.04 16.28 16.70
C PRO A 504 -0.14 15.52 17.33
N PRO A 505 0.08 14.29 17.82
CA PRO A 505 -0.92 13.57 18.61
C PRO A 505 -1.41 14.38 19.83
N PRO A 506 -2.70 14.27 20.24
CA PRO A 506 -3.72 13.39 19.67
C PRO A 506 -4.50 13.99 18.50
N ASP A 507 -4.20 15.20 18.06
CA ASP A 507 -4.97 15.93 17.05
C ASP A 507 -4.49 15.66 15.60
N GLY A 508 -3.37 14.92 15.41
CA GLY A 508 -2.82 14.60 14.10
C GLY A 508 -1.77 13.48 14.08
N GLY A 509 -1.14 13.27 12.91
CA GLY A 509 -0.27 12.14 12.59
C GLY A 509 1.24 12.37 12.81
N ASN A 510 1.68 13.58 13.23
CA ASN A 510 3.09 13.85 13.47
C ASN A 510 3.57 13.27 14.82
N TYR A 511 3.64 11.94 14.88
CA TYR A 511 4.13 11.22 16.06
C TYR A 511 5.59 11.54 16.37
N TYR A 512 6.38 11.86 15.36
CA TYR A 512 7.79 12.24 15.48
C TYR A 512 7.97 13.55 16.25
N ARG A 513 6.96 14.44 16.22
CA ARG A 513 6.96 15.79 16.79
C ARG A 513 8.04 16.69 16.19
N TRP A 514 8.50 16.39 14.95
CA TRP A 514 9.46 17.21 14.25
C TRP A 514 8.83 18.54 13.86
N GLY A 515 9.50 19.65 14.25
CA GLY A 515 9.02 21.01 13.96
C GLY A 515 7.83 21.50 14.81
N THR A 516 7.27 20.67 15.70
CA THR A 516 6.17 21.07 16.59
C THR A 516 6.64 22.10 17.64
N GLU A 517 5.70 22.75 18.34
CA GLU A 517 6.02 23.82 19.34
C GLU A 517 6.97 23.31 20.44
N ASP A 518 6.86 22.05 20.83
CA ASP A 518 7.68 21.38 21.85
C ASP A 518 8.86 20.56 21.27
N SER A 519 9.11 20.66 19.97
CA SER A 519 10.22 20.00 19.31
C SER A 519 11.57 20.56 19.72
N VAL A 520 12.57 19.68 19.83
CA VAL A 520 13.97 20.07 20.03
C VAL A 520 14.61 20.64 18.76
N THR A 521 13.96 20.51 17.60
CA THR A 521 14.44 21.00 16.29
C THR A 521 13.39 21.90 15.67
N ILE A 522 13.55 23.21 15.80
CA ILE A 522 12.75 24.22 15.10
C ILE A 522 13.73 25.16 14.38
N ASP A 523 13.78 25.08 13.08
CA ASP A 523 14.73 25.83 12.24
C ASP A 523 14.10 26.26 10.90
N GLU A 524 14.92 26.75 9.98
CA GLU A 524 14.48 27.17 8.65
C GLU A 524 13.96 26.00 7.78
N ASN A 525 14.42 24.76 8.02
CA ASN A 525 13.99 23.57 7.28
C ASN A 525 12.58 23.15 7.71
N THR A 526 12.30 23.14 9.03
CA THR A 526 10.95 22.86 9.54
C THR A 526 9.94 23.91 9.07
N ALA A 527 10.33 25.20 9.04
CA ALA A 527 9.48 26.27 8.53
C ALA A 527 9.22 26.12 7.01
N ARG A 528 10.24 25.77 6.23
CA ARG A 528 10.07 25.56 4.78
C ARG A 528 9.22 24.32 4.50
N PHE A 529 9.40 23.26 5.27
CA PHE A 529 8.59 22.06 5.13
C PHE A 529 7.10 22.33 5.43
N ALA A 530 6.81 23.10 6.49
CA ALA A 530 5.44 23.53 6.79
C ALA A 530 4.83 24.33 5.64
N GLU A 531 5.59 25.27 5.03
CA GLU A 531 5.15 26.01 3.85
C GLU A 531 4.89 25.08 2.64
N ILE A 532 5.77 24.09 2.40
CA ILE A 532 5.59 23.11 1.32
C ILE A 532 4.29 22.33 1.55
N ARG A 533 4.09 21.83 2.76
CA ARG A 533 2.88 21.06 3.12
C ARG A 533 1.61 21.87 2.87
N ASP A 534 1.59 23.16 3.27
CA ASP A 534 0.46 24.05 3.01
C ASP A 534 0.21 24.22 1.51
N LEU A 535 1.28 24.43 0.72
CA LEU A 535 1.19 24.56 -0.74
C LEU A 535 0.73 23.27 -1.42
N LEU A 536 1.12 22.10 -0.93
CA LEU A 536 0.65 20.79 -1.42
C LEU A 536 -0.87 20.63 -1.22
N ASN A 537 -1.39 21.13 -0.10
CA ASN A 537 -2.83 21.08 0.18
C ASN A 537 -3.64 22.16 -0.56
N GLU A 538 -2.99 23.18 -1.12
CA GLU A 538 -3.65 24.26 -1.87
C GLU A 538 -3.61 24.06 -3.39
N SER A 539 -2.88 23.06 -3.90
CA SER A 539 -2.70 22.81 -5.33
C SER A 539 -3.22 21.44 -5.75
N VAL A 540 -3.62 21.37 -7.02
CA VAL A 540 -3.98 20.12 -7.72
C VAL A 540 -3.25 19.99 -9.06
N ASP A 541 -2.28 20.88 -9.31
CA ASP A 541 -1.49 20.91 -10.55
C ASP A 541 -0.21 20.09 -10.36
N PRO A 542 -0.02 18.97 -11.09
CA PRO A 542 1.19 18.15 -11.01
C PRO A 542 2.49 18.93 -11.26
N ASP A 543 2.47 19.95 -12.12
CA ASP A 543 3.63 20.79 -12.40
C ASP A 543 4.04 21.65 -11.19
N VAL A 544 3.12 21.85 -10.24
CA VAL A 544 3.36 22.53 -8.96
C VAL A 544 3.66 21.51 -7.85
N LEU A 545 2.87 20.43 -7.77
CA LEU A 545 2.96 19.42 -6.72
C LEU A 545 4.29 18.65 -6.76
N ILE A 546 4.71 18.16 -7.93
CA ILE A 546 5.91 17.32 -8.05
C ILE A 546 7.16 18.02 -7.54
N PRO A 547 7.50 19.25 -7.97
CA PRO A 547 8.68 19.94 -7.44
C PRO A 547 8.62 20.20 -5.92
N LEU A 548 7.43 20.50 -5.37
CA LEU A 548 7.24 20.68 -3.94
C LEU A 548 7.44 19.38 -3.15
N MET A 549 6.90 18.27 -3.64
CA MET A 549 7.11 16.95 -3.06
C MET A 549 8.60 16.60 -3.06
N GLN A 550 9.30 16.77 -4.18
CA GLN A 550 10.73 16.50 -4.29
C GLN A 550 11.58 17.38 -3.35
N GLU A 551 11.21 18.65 -3.19
CA GLU A 551 11.88 19.55 -2.23
C GLU A 551 11.63 19.10 -0.78
N GLY A 552 10.40 18.74 -0.43
CA GLY A 552 10.04 18.24 0.90
C GLY A 552 10.72 16.90 1.22
N GLU A 553 10.77 15.99 0.26
CA GLU A 553 11.50 14.72 0.37
C GLU A 553 12.99 14.96 0.69
N GLN A 554 13.64 15.88 -0.04
CA GLN A 554 15.03 16.21 0.19
C GLN A 554 15.26 16.85 1.57
N ILE A 555 14.36 17.72 2.04
CA ILE A 555 14.45 18.30 3.39
C ILE A 555 14.39 17.21 4.46
N LEU A 556 13.42 16.28 4.37
CA LEU A 556 13.27 15.18 5.33
C LEU A 556 14.52 14.29 5.33
N ALA A 557 15.08 14.00 4.16
CA ALA A 557 16.30 13.20 4.03
C ALA A 557 17.52 13.95 4.60
N ASP A 558 17.74 15.23 4.25
CA ASP A 558 18.88 16.01 4.73
C ASP A 558 18.88 16.22 6.24
N GLN A 559 17.68 16.32 6.83
CA GLN A 559 17.47 16.41 8.26
C GLN A 559 17.42 15.04 8.94
N VAL A 560 17.40 13.96 8.18
CA VAL A 560 17.25 12.57 8.68
C VAL A 560 16.12 12.49 9.71
N VAL A 561 14.92 12.90 9.29
CA VAL A 561 13.75 12.86 10.17
C VAL A 561 13.31 11.41 10.38
N ILE A 562 13.38 10.63 9.32
CA ILE A 562 13.15 9.18 9.28
C ILE A 562 14.22 8.50 8.44
N ILE A 563 14.27 7.18 8.48
CA ILE A 563 15.06 6.33 7.58
C ILE A 563 14.11 5.27 7.01
N PRO A 564 13.65 5.39 5.76
CA PRO A 564 12.86 4.34 5.10
C PRO A 564 13.68 3.05 5.02
N LEU A 565 13.09 1.91 5.40
CA LEU A 565 13.76 0.63 5.44
C LEU A 565 13.36 -0.24 4.25
N TYR A 566 12.14 -0.71 4.25
CA TYR A 566 11.59 -1.59 3.21
C TYR A 566 10.07 -1.47 3.11
N ALA A 567 9.54 -1.80 1.94
CA ALA A 567 8.11 -2.02 1.76
C ALA A 567 7.78 -3.49 2.08
N ARG A 568 6.62 -3.74 2.68
CA ARG A 568 6.16 -5.10 2.97
C ARG A 568 5.81 -5.83 1.69
N LEU A 569 6.11 -7.11 1.69
CA LEU A 569 5.77 -8.00 0.59
C LEU A 569 4.27 -8.28 0.54
N VAL A 570 3.79 -8.47 -0.67
CA VAL A 570 2.51 -9.08 -0.99
C VAL A 570 2.77 -10.21 -1.99
N THR A 571 2.23 -11.40 -1.75
CA THR A 571 2.57 -12.59 -2.53
C THR A 571 1.32 -13.15 -3.17
N ALA A 572 1.32 -13.37 -4.47
CA ALA A 572 0.27 -14.13 -5.15
C ALA A 572 0.86 -15.25 -6.00
N ALA A 573 0.09 -16.32 -6.19
CA ALA A 573 0.46 -17.41 -7.07
C ALA A 573 -0.74 -17.86 -7.91
N VAL A 574 -0.45 -18.21 -9.18
CA VAL A 574 -1.42 -18.72 -10.13
C VAL A 574 -0.84 -19.90 -10.92
N TRP A 575 -1.66 -20.88 -11.28
CA TRP A 575 -1.27 -21.90 -12.25
C TRP A 575 -1.30 -21.32 -13.65
N GLY A 576 -0.14 -20.84 -14.14
CA GLY A 576 -0.02 -20.15 -15.43
C GLY A 576 -0.25 -21.03 -16.66
N ASP A 577 -0.18 -22.36 -16.50
CA ASP A 577 -0.57 -23.36 -17.51
C ASP A 577 -2.09 -23.64 -17.53
N GLU A 578 -2.84 -23.10 -16.58
CA GLU A 578 -4.31 -23.22 -16.50
C GLU A 578 -5.03 -21.89 -16.64
N VAL A 579 -4.47 -20.80 -16.07
CA VAL A 579 -5.06 -19.45 -16.09
C VAL A 579 -4.09 -18.47 -16.73
N GLY A 580 -4.52 -17.85 -17.84
CA GLY A 580 -3.82 -16.75 -18.47
C GLY A 580 -4.44 -15.40 -18.12
N GLY A 581 -3.69 -14.32 -18.32
CA GLY A 581 -4.15 -12.94 -18.09
C GLY A 581 -4.00 -12.43 -16.66
N PHE A 582 -3.64 -13.30 -15.72
CA PHE A 582 -3.43 -12.91 -14.32
C PHE A 582 -2.32 -11.87 -14.18
N LYS A 583 -2.57 -10.88 -13.33
CA LYS A 583 -1.61 -9.88 -12.88
C LYS A 583 -1.89 -9.56 -11.41
N HIS A 584 -0.84 -9.52 -10.61
CA HIS A 584 -1.00 -9.16 -9.20
C HIS A 584 -1.05 -7.65 -8.99
N ASN A 585 -1.80 -7.19 -7.99
CA ASN A 585 -1.86 -5.80 -7.56
C ASN A 585 -1.53 -5.75 -6.05
N PRO A 586 -0.48 -5.04 -5.63
CA PRO A 586 -0.08 -5.00 -4.23
C PRO A 586 -0.92 -4.05 -3.37
N THR A 587 -1.91 -3.35 -3.95
CA THR A 587 -2.83 -2.46 -3.24
C THR A 587 -4.04 -3.19 -2.69
N GLN A 588 -5.02 -2.47 -2.18
CA GLN A 588 -6.30 -3.05 -1.72
C GLN A 588 -7.14 -3.66 -2.86
N ALA A 589 -6.85 -3.35 -4.11
CA ALA A 589 -7.50 -4.01 -5.25
C ALA A 589 -7.11 -5.49 -5.34
N GLY A 590 -5.89 -5.85 -4.87
CA GLY A 590 -5.46 -7.23 -4.67
C GLY A 590 -5.32 -8.05 -5.95
N HIS A 591 -5.20 -9.35 -5.76
CA HIS A 591 -4.92 -10.32 -6.82
C HIS A 591 -6.09 -10.56 -7.79
N THR A 592 -7.24 -9.95 -7.56
CA THR A 592 -8.44 -10.10 -8.39
C THR A 592 -8.79 -8.87 -9.23
N TRP A 593 -8.00 -7.79 -9.13
CA TRP A 593 -8.27 -6.50 -9.75
C TRP A 593 -8.49 -6.54 -11.27
N ASN A 594 -7.79 -7.44 -11.97
CA ASN A 594 -7.89 -7.58 -13.43
C ASN A 594 -8.55 -8.90 -13.86
N MET A 595 -9.46 -9.45 -13.03
CA MET A 595 -10.07 -10.76 -13.32
C MET A 595 -10.91 -10.78 -14.61
N GLU A 596 -11.26 -9.64 -15.16
CA GLU A 596 -11.91 -9.56 -16.47
C GLU A 596 -11.02 -10.05 -17.63
N ASP A 597 -9.70 -9.93 -17.49
CA ASP A 597 -8.72 -10.35 -18.48
C ASP A 597 -8.38 -11.84 -18.39
N TRP A 598 -8.83 -12.53 -17.31
CA TRP A 598 -8.47 -13.92 -17.10
C TRP A 598 -9.17 -14.86 -18.08
N TYR A 599 -8.45 -15.88 -18.51
CA TYR A 599 -8.98 -16.93 -19.38
C TYR A 599 -8.37 -18.29 -19.04
N ARG A 600 -9.09 -19.37 -19.35
CA ARG A 600 -8.54 -20.73 -19.22
C ARG A 600 -7.63 -21.03 -20.42
N VAL A 601 -6.42 -21.49 -20.12
CA VAL A 601 -5.41 -21.87 -21.13
C VAL A 601 -5.68 -23.27 -21.68
N ASP A 602 -6.31 -24.11 -20.89
CA ASP A 602 -6.55 -25.53 -21.14
C ASP A 602 -7.87 -25.84 -21.88
N LEU A 603 -8.60 -24.83 -22.39
CA LEU A 603 -9.83 -24.97 -23.16
C LEU A 603 -9.62 -25.25 -24.64
#